data_c6cbbc12c9c66b245f464c88e9d8ab80
#
_entry.id   c6cbbc12c9c66b245f464c88e9d8ab80
#
_cell.length_a   1.000
_cell.length_b   1.000
_cell.length_c   1.000
_cell.angle_alpha   90.00
_cell.angle_beta   90.00
_cell.angle_gamma   90.00
#
_symmetry.space_group_name_H-M   'P 1'
#
loop_
_entity.id
_entity.type
_entity.pdbx_description
1 polymer ?
#
loop_
_entity_poly.entity_id
_entity_poly.type
_entity_poly.pdbx_seq_one_letter_code
_entity_poly.pdbx_strand_id
1 'polypeptide(L)'
;MTADTFFTFIITLSVLIGFVRGFIKEIISIASLLLAVWVSTKYGSYVGSFFAIWINEPNGQLWAGFVSSFISVIILGMLTAKVLSKVFRLSISAKIDRILGAGFGLIRGAILLAIIVLGGQLTNVTEEEWWVDSLYIPYAKILADKMIEITPRNIQILDES
;
A
#
# COMPACT_ATOMS: atom_id res chain seq x y z
N MET A 1 -0.01 -21.84 14.63
CA MET A 1 -0.25 -20.39 14.84
C MET A 1 -1.60 -20.11 14.25
N THR A 2 -2.53 -19.60 15.02
CA THR A 2 -3.86 -19.26 14.52
C THR A 2 -3.76 -18.04 13.60
N ALA A 3 -4.61 -17.95 12.58
CA ALA A 3 -4.66 -16.79 11.67
C ALA A 3 -4.75 -15.47 12.46
N ASP A 4 -5.48 -15.49 13.57
CA ASP A 4 -5.65 -14.33 14.43
C ASP A 4 -4.34 -13.80 15.04
N THR A 5 -3.40 -14.68 15.38
CA THR A 5 -2.08 -14.25 15.86
C THR A 5 -1.31 -13.51 14.76
N PHE A 6 -1.36 -14.01 13.54
CA PHE A 6 -0.71 -13.36 12.39
C PHE A 6 -1.37 -12.02 12.07
N PHE A 7 -2.69 -11.95 12.07
CA PHE A 7 -3.43 -10.73 11.79
C PHE A 7 -3.24 -9.67 12.89
N THR A 8 -3.27 -10.09 14.16
CA THR A 8 -2.95 -9.20 15.29
C THR A 8 -1.53 -8.65 15.17
N PHE A 9 -0.57 -9.46 14.75
CA PHE A 9 0.81 -9.03 14.54
C PHE A 9 0.89 -7.96 13.43
N ILE A 10 0.21 -8.17 12.30
CA ILE A 10 0.19 -7.19 11.19
C ILE A 10 -0.42 -5.86 11.63
N ILE A 11 -1.59 -5.90 12.31
CA ILE A 11 -2.25 -4.69 12.79
C ILE A 11 -1.36 -3.96 13.79
N THR A 12 -0.84 -4.68 14.78
CA THR A 12 0.01 -4.10 15.83
C THR A 12 1.25 -3.46 15.24
N LEU A 13 1.92 -4.16 14.33
CA LEU A 13 3.10 -3.63 13.63
C LEU A 13 2.75 -2.37 12.81
N SER A 14 1.60 -2.38 12.12
CA SER A 14 1.13 -1.24 11.34
C SER A 14 0.84 -0.02 12.23
N VAL A 15 0.20 -0.22 13.38
CA VAL A 15 -0.08 0.83 14.37
C VAL A 15 1.21 1.38 14.96
N LEU A 16 2.15 0.50 15.35
CA LEU A 16 3.45 0.92 15.90
C LEU A 16 4.26 1.74 14.89
N ILE A 17 4.30 1.31 13.63
CA ILE A 17 4.97 2.07 12.57
C ILE A 17 4.31 3.44 12.41
N GLY A 18 2.98 3.52 12.35
CA GLY A 18 2.24 4.77 12.24
C GLY A 18 2.50 5.70 13.43
N PHE A 19 2.53 5.16 14.65
CA PHE A 19 2.85 5.92 15.87
C PHE A 19 4.29 6.48 15.86
N VAL A 20 5.26 5.69 15.44
CA VAL A 20 6.67 6.12 15.38
C VAL A 20 6.91 7.12 14.26
N ARG A 21 6.33 6.89 13.08
CA ARG A 21 6.50 7.76 11.91
C ARG A 21 5.73 9.06 12.00
N GLY A 22 4.53 9.03 12.58
CA GLY A 22 3.59 10.13 12.66
C GLY A 22 2.70 10.27 11.41
N PHE A 23 1.56 10.92 11.60
CA PHE A 23 0.49 11.07 10.61
C PHE A 23 0.95 11.81 9.34
N ILE A 24 1.70 12.90 9.50
CA ILE A 24 2.18 13.71 8.38
C ILE A 24 3.04 12.87 7.43
N LYS A 25 3.94 12.06 7.96
CA LYS A 25 4.78 11.18 7.14
C LYS A 25 3.97 10.10 6.44
N GLU A 26 2.96 9.55 7.09
CA GLU A 26 2.10 8.52 6.50
C GLU A 26 1.29 9.09 5.33
N ILE A 27 0.68 10.26 5.47
CA ILE A 27 -0.05 10.92 4.36
C ILE A 27 0.88 11.18 3.18
N ILE A 28 2.05 11.78 3.42
CA ILE A 28 3.00 12.08 2.33
C ILE A 28 3.48 10.79 1.67
N SER A 29 3.70 9.72 2.44
CA SER A 29 4.12 8.43 1.91
C SER A 29 3.08 7.83 0.95
N ILE A 30 1.78 7.89 1.30
CA ILE A 30 0.70 7.42 0.43
C ILE A 30 0.54 8.32 -0.79
N ALA A 31 0.54 9.63 -0.60
CA ALA A 31 0.49 10.57 -1.73
C ALA A 31 1.65 10.34 -2.71
N SER A 32 2.85 10.08 -2.18
CA SER A 32 4.04 9.76 -2.99
C SER A 32 3.90 8.44 -3.72
N LEU A 33 3.29 7.42 -3.10
CA LEU A 33 3.04 6.13 -3.73
C LEU A 33 2.06 6.26 -4.90
N LEU A 34 0.94 6.96 -4.70
CA LEU A 34 -0.04 7.22 -5.76
C LEU A 34 0.57 8.02 -6.91
N LEU A 35 1.35 9.06 -6.58
CA LEU A 35 2.11 9.83 -7.55
C LEU A 35 3.14 8.97 -8.29
N ALA A 36 3.84 8.07 -7.60
CA ALA A 36 4.83 7.20 -8.21
C ALA A 36 4.19 6.27 -9.24
N VAL A 37 3.04 5.65 -8.90
CA VAL A 37 2.28 4.82 -9.85
C VAL A 37 1.84 5.66 -11.04
N TRP A 38 1.25 6.83 -10.80
CA TRP A 38 0.75 7.70 -11.87
C TRP A 38 1.87 8.20 -12.80
N VAL A 39 2.99 8.66 -12.24
CA VAL A 39 4.14 9.15 -13.02
C VAL A 39 4.79 8.00 -13.80
N SER A 40 4.99 6.85 -13.17
CA SER A 40 5.64 5.72 -13.83
C SER A 40 4.80 5.12 -14.95
N THR A 41 3.47 5.09 -14.81
CA THR A 41 2.57 4.66 -15.89
C THR A 41 2.52 5.66 -17.04
N LYS A 42 2.52 6.97 -16.73
CA LYS A 42 2.41 8.02 -17.75
C LYS A 42 3.73 8.30 -18.47
N TYR A 43 4.84 8.31 -17.75
CA TYR A 43 6.14 8.72 -18.26
C TYR A 43 7.18 7.60 -18.34
N GLY A 44 6.84 6.38 -17.89
CA GLY A 44 7.76 5.23 -17.91
C GLY A 44 8.31 4.91 -19.29
N SER A 45 7.50 4.99 -20.34
CA SER A 45 7.95 4.78 -21.72
C SER A 45 8.97 5.84 -22.17
N TYR A 46 8.72 7.11 -21.84
CA TYR A 46 9.65 8.21 -22.16
C TYR A 46 10.99 8.04 -21.42
N VAL A 47 10.94 7.74 -20.11
CA VAL A 47 12.15 7.48 -19.32
C VAL A 47 12.84 6.20 -19.81
N GLY A 48 12.08 5.20 -20.24
CA GLY A 48 12.57 3.95 -20.81
C GLY A 48 13.46 4.15 -22.03
N SER A 49 13.14 5.13 -22.87
CA SER A 49 13.93 5.42 -24.06
C SER A 49 15.38 5.84 -23.78
N PHE A 50 15.66 6.41 -22.59
CA PHE A 50 17.04 6.70 -22.17
C PHE A 50 17.88 5.44 -21.93
N PHE A 51 17.23 4.30 -21.67
CA PHE A 51 17.90 3.01 -21.47
C PHE A 51 18.14 2.25 -22.79
N ALA A 52 17.71 2.79 -23.94
CA ALA A 52 17.89 2.17 -25.25
C ALA A 52 19.36 1.92 -25.61
N ILE A 53 20.30 2.67 -25.00
CA ILE A 53 21.74 2.49 -25.19
C ILE A 53 22.24 1.15 -24.57
N TRP A 54 21.57 0.68 -23.50
CA TRP A 54 21.98 -0.52 -22.77
C TRP A 54 21.02 -1.69 -22.94
N ILE A 55 19.76 -1.41 -23.29
CA ILE A 55 18.70 -2.41 -23.38
C ILE A 55 18.12 -2.35 -24.79
N ASN A 56 18.38 -3.39 -25.61
CA ASN A 56 17.89 -3.46 -26.99
C ASN A 56 16.42 -3.88 -27.08
N GLU A 57 15.89 -4.56 -26.05
CA GLU A 57 14.54 -5.09 -26.05
C GLU A 57 13.53 -4.00 -25.59
N PRO A 58 12.47 -3.69 -26.41
CA PRO A 58 11.49 -2.65 -26.10
C PRO A 58 10.77 -2.86 -24.78
N ASN A 59 10.41 -4.11 -24.45
CA ASN A 59 9.78 -4.44 -23.16
C ASN A 59 10.73 -4.18 -21.99
N GLY A 60 12.01 -4.50 -22.14
CA GLY A 60 13.04 -4.22 -21.13
C GLY A 60 13.20 -2.72 -20.87
N GLN A 61 13.16 -1.89 -21.93
CA GLN A 61 13.19 -0.43 -21.82
C GLN A 61 11.96 0.11 -21.06
N LEU A 62 10.76 -0.39 -21.37
CA LEU A 62 9.53 -0.02 -20.68
C LEU A 62 9.61 -0.33 -19.18
N TRP A 63 10.04 -1.53 -18.81
CA TRP A 63 10.19 -1.92 -17.42
C TRP A 63 11.26 -1.10 -16.70
N ALA A 64 12.40 -0.87 -17.32
CA ALA A 64 13.47 -0.04 -16.77
C ALA A 64 12.99 1.39 -16.52
N GLY A 65 12.25 1.97 -17.48
CA GLY A 65 11.66 3.29 -17.36
C GLY A 65 10.58 3.37 -16.26
N PHE A 66 9.71 2.37 -16.19
CA PHE A 66 8.70 2.29 -15.14
C PHE A 66 9.35 2.22 -13.74
N VAL A 67 10.25 1.28 -13.53
CA VAL A 67 10.91 1.05 -12.23
C VAL A 67 11.75 2.26 -11.82
N SER A 68 12.53 2.83 -12.72
CA SER A 68 13.38 3.99 -12.41
C SER A 68 12.54 5.23 -12.07
N SER A 69 11.46 5.50 -12.82
CA SER A 69 10.52 6.59 -12.52
C SER A 69 9.83 6.39 -11.18
N PHE A 70 9.37 5.17 -10.91
CA PHE A 70 8.70 4.81 -9.66
C PHE A 70 9.62 5.04 -8.45
N ILE A 71 10.83 4.50 -8.49
CA ILE A 71 11.83 4.66 -7.41
C ILE A 71 12.18 6.12 -7.22
N SER A 72 12.38 6.88 -8.31
CA SER A 72 12.72 8.32 -8.23
C SER A 72 11.64 9.11 -7.49
N VAL A 73 10.36 8.90 -7.82
CA VAL A 73 9.25 9.60 -7.14
C VAL A 73 9.13 9.17 -5.67
N ILE A 74 9.34 7.90 -5.34
CA ILE A 74 9.35 7.44 -3.95
C ILE A 74 10.48 8.09 -3.15
N ILE A 75 11.68 8.19 -3.71
CA ILE A 75 12.82 8.86 -3.04
C ILE A 75 12.51 10.33 -2.80
N LEU A 76 12.00 11.05 -3.81
CA LEU A 76 11.59 12.45 -3.68
C LEU A 76 10.50 12.62 -2.62
N GLY A 77 9.52 11.73 -2.60
CA GLY A 77 8.48 11.70 -1.58
C GLY A 77 9.03 11.49 -0.16
N MET A 78 9.99 10.59 0.02
CA MET A 78 10.65 10.38 1.32
C MET A 78 11.41 11.62 1.78
N LEU A 79 12.12 12.31 0.87
CA LEU A 79 12.83 13.54 1.18
C LEU A 79 11.84 14.66 1.57
N THR A 80 10.77 14.81 0.80
CA THR A 80 9.68 15.76 1.07
C THR A 80 9.06 15.48 2.44
N ALA A 81 8.76 14.21 2.75
CA ALA A 81 8.21 13.81 4.04
C ALA A 81 9.13 14.19 5.21
N LYS A 82 10.46 14.04 5.06
CA LYS A 82 11.43 14.44 6.09
C LYS A 82 11.41 15.95 6.32
N VAL A 83 11.38 16.75 5.26
CA VAL A 83 11.40 18.23 5.36
C VAL A 83 10.08 18.72 5.94
N LEU A 84 8.94 18.32 5.37
CA LEU A 84 7.63 18.76 5.83
C LEU A 84 7.37 18.34 7.27
N SER A 85 7.72 17.12 7.67
CA SER A 85 7.51 16.68 9.05
C SER A 85 8.29 17.51 10.08
N LYS A 86 9.43 18.10 9.70
CA LYS A 86 10.15 19.05 10.59
C LYS A 86 9.39 20.37 10.74
N VAL A 87 8.89 20.90 9.63
CA VAL A 87 8.15 22.18 9.62
C VAL A 87 6.84 22.04 10.42
N PHE A 88 6.09 20.98 10.16
CA PHE A 88 4.80 20.76 10.84
C PHE A 88 4.94 20.39 12.32
N ARG A 89 6.03 19.78 12.75
CA ARG A 89 6.30 19.54 14.18
C ARG A 89 6.47 20.82 15.00
N LEU A 90 6.75 21.95 14.36
CA LEU A 90 6.79 23.26 15.01
C LEU A 90 5.37 23.80 15.24
N SER A 91 4.38 23.37 14.47
CA SER A 91 3.01 23.86 14.50
C SER A 91 2.02 22.91 15.19
N ILE A 92 2.25 21.60 15.12
CA ILE A 92 1.39 20.55 15.70
C ILE A 92 2.17 19.84 16.80
N SER A 93 1.51 19.61 17.95
CA SER A 93 2.13 18.84 19.04
C SER A 93 2.57 17.45 18.53
N ALA A 94 3.81 17.08 18.78
CA ALA A 94 4.36 15.78 18.39
C ALA A 94 3.55 14.59 18.94
N LYS A 95 2.81 14.77 20.06
CA LYS A 95 1.92 13.77 20.63
C LYS A 95 0.70 13.54 19.74
N ILE A 96 0.09 14.64 19.24
CA ILE A 96 -1.09 14.55 18.36
C ILE A 96 -0.72 13.89 17.04
N ASP A 97 0.40 14.29 16.43
CA ASP A 97 0.88 13.68 15.19
C ASP A 97 1.09 12.15 15.34
N ARG A 98 1.63 11.69 16.47
CA ARG A 98 1.82 10.26 16.75
C ARG A 98 0.51 9.50 16.96
N ILE A 99 -0.43 10.09 17.70
CA ILE A 99 -1.74 9.48 17.95
C ILE A 99 -2.52 9.33 16.64
N LEU A 100 -2.55 10.39 15.84
CA LEU A 100 -3.16 10.33 14.51
C LEU A 100 -2.43 9.35 13.59
N GLY A 101 -1.11 9.27 13.69
CA GLY A 101 -0.30 8.27 12.98
C GLY A 101 -0.65 6.82 13.36
N ALA A 102 -0.89 6.57 14.65
CA ALA A 102 -1.35 5.26 15.12
C ALA A 102 -2.74 4.92 14.56
N GLY A 103 -3.69 5.88 14.59
CA GLY A 103 -5.01 5.72 13.99
C GLY A 103 -4.93 5.42 12.49
N PHE A 104 -4.06 6.12 11.78
CA PHE A 104 -3.80 5.85 10.37
C PHE A 104 -3.16 4.48 10.14
N GLY A 105 -2.24 4.07 11.01
CA GLY A 105 -1.66 2.74 11.02
C GLY A 105 -2.70 1.63 11.22
N LEU A 106 -3.73 1.88 12.04
CA LEU A 106 -4.85 0.96 12.21
C LEU A 106 -5.66 0.80 10.92
N ILE A 107 -6.02 1.91 10.26
CA ILE A 107 -6.73 1.89 8.98
C ILE A 107 -5.91 1.14 7.92
N ARG A 108 -4.63 1.42 7.81
CA ARG A 108 -3.72 0.72 6.90
C ARG A 108 -3.65 -0.78 7.22
N GLY A 109 -3.56 -1.14 8.51
CA GLY A 109 -3.56 -2.53 8.95
C GLY A 109 -4.84 -3.27 8.53
N ALA A 110 -6.01 -2.62 8.68
CA ALA A 110 -7.29 -3.17 8.24
C ALA A 110 -7.37 -3.35 6.72
N ILE A 111 -6.86 -2.39 5.95
CA ILE A 111 -6.79 -2.49 4.48
C ILE A 111 -5.86 -3.64 4.06
N LEU A 112 -4.70 -3.78 4.69
CA LEU A 112 -3.77 -4.89 4.41
C LEU A 112 -4.42 -6.24 4.70
N LEU A 113 -5.17 -6.35 5.80
CA LEU A 113 -5.95 -7.55 6.12
C LEU A 113 -6.99 -7.85 5.03
N ALA A 114 -7.74 -6.84 4.60
CA ALA A 114 -8.74 -7.01 3.53
C ALA A 114 -8.08 -7.51 2.23
N ILE A 115 -6.91 -6.97 1.86
CA ILE A 115 -6.16 -7.43 0.68
C ILE A 115 -5.68 -8.88 0.84
N ILE A 116 -5.21 -9.27 2.03
CA ILE A 116 -4.78 -10.65 2.32
C ILE A 116 -5.99 -11.60 2.21
N VAL A 117 -7.15 -11.19 2.75
CA VAL A 117 -8.38 -11.99 2.68
C VAL A 117 -8.86 -12.12 1.24
N LEU A 118 -8.82 -11.04 0.44
CA LEU A 118 -9.12 -11.10 -1.00
C LEU A 118 -8.17 -12.06 -1.74
N GLY A 119 -6.88 -11.97 -1.47
CA GLY A 119 -5.89 -12.89 -2.03
C GLY A 119 -6.13 -14.35 -1.62
N GLY A 120 -6.55 -14.57 -0.37
CA GLY A 120 -6.90 -15.90 0.15
C GLY A 120 -8.13 -16.49 -0.54
N GLN A 121 -9.12 -15.66 -0.90
CA GLN A 121 -10.32 -16.09 -1.64
C GLN A 121 -10.00 -16.61 -3.06
N LEU A 122 -8.89 -16.19 -3.64
CA LEU A 122 -8.41 -16.67 -4.94
C LEU A 122 -7.64 -18.01 -4.85
N THR A 123 -7.51 -18.55 -3.64
CA THR A 123 -6.78 -19.79 -3.36
C THR A 123 -7.66 -20.71 -2.50
N ASN A 124 -7.35 -22.00 -2.46
CA ASN A 124 -8.09 -23.00 -1.66
C ASN A 124 -7.84 -22.85 -0.13
N VAL A 125 -7.15 -21.81 0.31
CA VAL A 125 -6.85 -21.55 1.73
C VAL A 125 -8.11 -21.22 2.54
N THR A 126 -9.19 -20.84 1.87
CA THR A 126 -10.49 -20.52 2.51
C THR A 126 -11.17 -21.74 3.14
N GLU A 127 -10.77 -22.96 2.77
CA GLU A 127 -11.32 -24.22 3.30
C GLU A 127 -10.53 -24.73 4.52
N GLU A 128 -9.39 -24.14 4.84
CA GLU A 128 -8.54 -24.55 5.95
C GLU A 128 -9.14 -24.13 7.31
N GLU A 129 -9.08 -25.04 8.31
CA GLU A 129 -9.65 -24.80 9.65
C GLU A 129 -9.13 -23.52 10.31
N TRP A 130 -7.83 -23.24 10.17
CA TRP A 130 -7.23 -22.02 10.73
C TRP A 130 -7.73 -20.73 10.10
N TRP A 131 -8.29 -20.82 8.88
CA TRP A 131 -8.93 -19.71 8.19
C TRP A 131 -10.37 -19.50 8.67
N VAL A 132 -11.15 -20.57 8.73
CA VAL A 132 -12.56 -20.53 9.11
C VAL A 132 -12.75 -20.09 10.56
N ASP A 133 -11.87 -20.53 11.47
CA ASP A 133 -11.93 -20.21 12.90
C ASP A 133 -11.42 -18.80 13.26
N SER A 134 -11.00 -18.00 12.31
CA SER A 134 -10.45 -16.67 12.56
C SER A 134 -11.54 -15.64 12.88
N LEU A 135 -11.34 -14.90 13.97
CA LEU A 135 -12.20 -13.79 14.38
C LEU A 135 -12.11 -12.59 13.44
N TYR A 136 -10.98 -12.39 12.77
CA TYR A 136 -10.74 -11.22 11.90
C TYR A 136 -11.29 -11.39 10.49
N ILE A 137 -11.36 -12.60 9.98
CA ILE A 137 -11.75 -12.89 8.59
C ILE A 137 -13.16 -12.38 8.26
N PRO A 138 -14.21 -12.58 9.09
CA PRO A 138 -15.53 -12.04 8.77
C PRO A 138 -15.55 -10.52 8.60
N TYR A 139 -14.81 -9.79 9.45
CA TYR A 139 -14.72 -8.32 9.35
C TYR A 139 -13.89 -7.87 8.16
N ALA A 140 -12.77 -8.54 7.91
CA ALA A 140 -11.92 -8.25 6.77
C ALA A 140 -12.63 -8.56 5.43
N LYS A 141 -13.47 -9.59 5.39
CA LYS A 141 -14.31 -9.95 4.23
C LYS A 141 -15.32 -8.86 3.90
N ILE A 142 -16.02 -8.31 4.90
CA ILE A 142 -16.94 -7.18 4.70
C ILE A 142 -16.23 -5.99 4.08
N LEU A 143 -15.01 -5.68 4.53
CA LEU A 143 -14.20 -4.60 3.99
C LEU A 143 -13.72 -4.91 2.57
N ALA A 144 -13.31 -6.15 2.32
CA ALA A 144 -12.89 -6.65 1.03
C ALA A 144 -14.02 -6.55 -0.02
N ASP A 145 -15.21 -7.01 0.33
CA ASP A 145 -16.39 -6.97 -0.54
C ASP A 145 -16.76 -5.51 -0.91
N LYS A 146 -16.69 -4.61 0.07
CA LYS A 146 -16.87 -3.17 -0.21
C LYS A 146 -15.79 -2.58 -1.12
N MET A 147 -14.54 -3.04 -1.00
CA MET A 147 -13.47 -2.60 -1.91
C MET A 147 -13.72 -3.06 -3.34
N ILE A 148 -14.24 -4.26 -3.54
CA ILE A 148 -14.66 -4.77 -4.86
C ILE A 148 -15.82 -3.94 -5.42
N GLU A 149 -16.84 -3.64 -4.61
CA GLU A 149 -18.01 -2.86 -5.02
C GLU A 149 -17.64 -1.45 -5.53
N ILE A 150 -16.64 -0.81 -4.92
CA ILE A 150 -16.16 0.52 -5.32
C ILE A 150 -15.28 0.45 -6.57
N THR A 151 -14.75 -0.72 -6.91
CA THR A 151 -13.87 -0.90 -8.07
C THR A 151 -14.68 -0.85 -9.36
N PRO A 152 -14.34 0.00 -10.35
CA PRO A 152 -15.07 0.11 -11.61
C PRO A 152 -15.18 -1.25 -12.31
N ARG A 153 -16.36 -1.57 -12.85
CA ARG A 153 -16.70 -2.85 -13.51
C ARG A 153 -15.71 -3.35 -14.57
N ASN A 154 -14.83 -2.50 -15.06
CA ASN A 154 -13.83 -2.87 -16.07
C ASN A 154 -12.73 -3.81 -15.55
N ILE A 155 -12.66 -4.06 -14.25
CA ILE A 155 -11.70 -5.00 -13.62
C ILE A 155 -12.39 -6.30 -13.17
N GLN A 156 -13.73 -6.38 -13.24
CA GLN A 156 -14.51 -7.57 -12.89
C GLN A 156 -14.39 -8.75 -13.88
N ILE A 157 -13.47 -8.67 -14.85
CA ILE A 157 -13.24 -9.73 -15.86
C ILE A 157 -12.65 -11.01 -15.26
N LEU A 158 -12.37 -11.04 -13.95
CA LEU A 158 -11.79 -12.23 -13.29
C LEU A 158 -12.81 -13.15 -12.61
N ASP A 159 -14.11 -12.84 -12.71
CA ASP A 159 -15.16 -13.62 -12.05
C ASP A 159 -15.93 -14.58 -12.99
N GLU A 160 -15.51 -14.71 -14.25
CA GLU A 160 -16.14 -15.60 -15.24
C GLU A 160 -15.15 -16.62 -15.85
N SER A 161 -14.30 -17.23 -15.05
CA SER A 161 -13.52 -18.38 -15.55
C SER A 161 -13.42 -19.52 -14.54
#